data_ff1f81dfbc1afe5bcb9df3a3f7538cb8
#
_entry.id   ff1f81dfbc1afe5bcb9df3a3f7538cb8
#
_cell.length_a   1.000
_cell.length_b   1.000
_cell.length_c   1.000
_cell.angle_alpha   90.00
_cell.angle_beta   90.00
_cell.angle_gamma   90.00
#
_symmetry.space_group_name_H-M   'P 1'
#
loop_
_entity.id
_entity.type
_entity.pdbx_description
1 polymer ?
#
loop_
_entity_poly.entity_id
_entity_poly.type
_entity_poly.pdbx_seq_one_letter_code
_entity_poly.pdbx_strand_id
1 'polypeptide(L)'
;VAAVHALRGCIYHFHAKDTYIDPYNTAVNGVLHTSGFADTAARPWLFRTVGYGHGAQTWRAIFSALQQAGYDGVISIEHEDALMSQKEGLEKAIRVLRDTMIFDAPTADVYWA
;
A
#
# COMPACT_ATOMS: atom_id res chain seq x y z
N VAL A 1 3.83 8.36 -2.32
CA VAL A 1 4.87 8.73 -3.31
C VAL A 1 5.70 9.90 -2.81
N ALA A 2 5.11 11.08 -2.54
CA ALA A 2 5.85 12.26 -2.10
C ALA A 2 6.75 12.01 -0.86
N ALA A 3 6.24 11.31 0.14
CA ALA A 3 7.02 10.94 1.32
C ALA A 3 8.24 10.05 0.98
N VAL A 4 8.10 9.12 0.02
CA VAL A 4 9.20 8.27 -0.44
C VAL A 4 10.32 9.12 -1.02
N HIS A 5 9.98 10.10 -1.86
CA HIS A 5 10.99 11.00 -2.44
C HIS A 5 11.65 11.89 -1.38
N ALA A 6 10.88 12.41 -0.43
CA ALA A 6 11.40 13.25 0.65
C ALA A 6 12.34 12.50 1.61
N LEU A 7 12.11 11.19 1.79
CA LEU A 7 12.90 10.34 2.68
C LEU A 7 13.96 9.51 1.92
N ARG A 8 14.29 9.88 0.69
CA ARG A 8 15.33 9.20 -0.10
C ARG A 8 16.62 9.05 0.70
N GLY A 9 17.15 7.83 0.74
CA GLY A 9 18.35 7.48 1.51
C GLY A 9 18.12 7.25 3.01
N CYS A 10 16.88 7.45 3.52
CA CYS A 10 16.50 7.23 4.91
C CYS A 10 15.41 6.17 5.08
N ILE A 11 15.07 5.43 4.02
CA ILE A 11 14.08 4.36 4.08
C ILE A 11 14.82 3.06 4.38
N TYR A 12 14.66 2.53 5.58
CA TYR A 12 15.34 1.31 6.03
C TYR A 12 14.46 0.07 5.97
N HIS A 13 13.15 0.26 5.98
CA HIS A 13 12.18 -0.82 5.87
C HIS A 13 10.87 -0.29 5.31
N PHE A 14 10.14 -1.11 4.56
CA PHE A 14 8.84 -0.76 4.02
C PHE A 14 7.80 -1.81 4.40
N HIS A 15 6.75 -1.37 5.14
CA HIS A 15 5.58 -2.18 5.42
C HIS A 15 4.49 -1.93 4.37
N ALA A 16 4.11 -2.98 3.64
CA ALA A 16 2.96 -2.94 2.76
C ALA A 16 1.68 -3.17 3.57
N LYS A 17 1.03 -2.07 3.92
CA LYS A 17 -0.27 -2.02 4.59
C LYS A 17 -1.22 -1.15 3.79
N ASP A 18 -2.45 -1.58 3.64
CA ASP A 18 -3.44 -0.85 2.86
C ASP A 18 -4.58 -0.35 3.73
N THR A 19 -5.22 0.71 3.26
CA THR A 19 -6.35 1.34 3.95
C THR A 19 -7.38 1.77 2.92
N TYR A 20 -8.62 1.40 3.13
CA TYR A 20 -9.76 1.88 2.37
C TYR A 20 -10.39 3.07 3.10
N ILE A 21 -10.67 4.14 2.39
CA ILE A 21 -11.44 5.28 2.86
C ILE A 21 -12.82 5.22 2.21
N ASP A 22 -13.87 5.06 3.03
CA ASP A 22 -15.25 5.06 2.56
C ASP A 22 -15.70 6.50 2.29
N PRO A 23 -16.03 6.85 1.02
CA PRO A 23 -16.38 8.22 0.69
C PRO A 23 -17.70 8.69 1.30
N TYR A 24 -18.64 7.78 1.52
CA TYR A 24 -19.97 8.12 2.05
C TYR A 24 -19.89 8.37 3.56
N ASN A 25 -19.32 7.44 4.31
CA ASN A 25 -19.15 7.59 5.75
C ASN A 25 -18.20 8.76 6.09
N THR A 26 -17.17 8.98 5.30
CA THR A 26 -16.25 10.12 5.46
C THR A 26 -16.94 11.45 5.23
N ALA A 27 -17.84 11.53 4.26
CA ALA A 27 -18.62 12.76 4.01
C ALA A 27 -19.53 13.17 5.19
N VAL A 28 -19.99 12.20 5.97
CA VAL A 28 -20.85 12.43 7.14
C VAL A 28 -20.04 12.64 8.42
N ASN A 29 -19.06 11.79 8.67
CA ASN A 29 -18.40 11.69 9.98
C ASN A 29 -16.96 12.25 9.98
N GLY A 30 -16.40 12.53 8.80
CA GLY A 30 -14.99 12.88 8.65
C GLY A 30 -14.05 11.69 8.77
N VAL A 31 -12.86 11.82 8.19
CA VAL A 31 -11.84 10.76 8.16
C VAL A 31 -11.20 10.46 9.52
N LEU A 32 -11.28 11.41 10.44
CA LEU A 32 -10.71 11.27 11.81
C LEU A 32 -11.68 10.63 12.82
N HIS A 33 -12.82 10.11 12.36
CA HIS A 33 -13.79 9.45 13.22
C HIS A 33 -13.20 8.23 13.93
N THR A 34 -13.42 8.12 15.25
CA THR A 34 -12.76 7.12 16.12
C THR A 34 -13.70 6.03 16.62
N SER A 35 -14.85 5.79 15.96
CA SER A 35 -15.76 4.70 16.35
C SER A 35 -15.06 3.33 16.35
N GLY A 36 -15.55 2.41 17.18
CA GLY A 36 -15.02 1.05 17.28
C GLY A 36 -15.12 0.29 15.96
N PHE A 37 -14.35 -0.80 15.84
CA PHE A 37 -14.30 -1.66 14.65
C PHE A 37 -15.43 -2.72 14.60
N ALA A 38 -16.35 -2.73 15.57
CA ALA A 38 -17.44 -3.71 15.59
C ALA A 38 -18.42 -3.55 14.44
N ASP A 39 -18.66 -2.30 14.00
CA ASP A 39 -19.50 -1.99 12.83
C ASP A 39 -18.62 -1.46 11.70
N THR A 40 -18.12 -2.37 10.88
CA THR A 40 -17.26 -2.03 9.75
C THR A 40 -17.96 -1.23 8.67
N ALA A 41 -19.28 -1.39 8.52
CA ALA A 41 -20.07 -0.68 7.51
C ALA A 41 -20.26 0.80 7.83
N ALA A 42 -20.24 1.19 9.10
CA ALA A 42 -20.38 2.58 9.53
C ALA A 42 -19.05 3.34 9.60
N ARG A 43 -17.91 2.66 9.38
CA ARG A 43 -16.60 3.29 9.50
C ARG A 43 -16.21 4.11 8.28
N PRO A 44 -15.63 5.31 8.47
CA PRO A 44 -15.11 6.13 7.39
C PRO A 44 -13.82 5.56 6.77
N TRP A 45 -13.14 4.67 7.48
CA TRP A 45 -11.95 3.98 6.96
C TRP A 45 -11.76 2.62 7.61
N LEU A 46 -11.12 1.71 6.89
CA LEU A 46 -10.77 0.37 7.36
C LEU A 46 -9.36 0.02 6.92
N PHE A 47 -8.61 -0.69 7.75
CA PHE A 47 -7.45 -1.42 7.27
C PHE A 47 -7.91 -2.53 6.33
N ARG A 48 -7.21 -2.68 5.23
CA ARG A 48 -7.55 -3.66 4.20
C ARG A 48 -6.30 -4.43 3.74
N THR A 49 -6.55 -5.61 3.23
CA THR A 49 -5.56 -6.37 2.47
C THR A 49 -4.98 -5.50 1.35
N VAL A 50 -3.67 -5.59 1.13
CA VAL A 50 -2.97 -4.88 0.04
C VAL A 50 -3.69 -5.09 -1.29
N GLY A 51 -4.05 -3.99 -1.94
CA GLY A 51 -4.82 -3.96 -3.19
C GLY A 51 -6.33 -3.85 -3.01
N TYR A 52 -6.83 -3.86 -1.77
CA TYR A 52 -8.26 -3.73 -1.45
C TYR A 52 -8.65 -2.35 -0.88
N GLY A 53 -7.67 -1.53 -0.55
CA GLY A 53 -7.87 -0.11 -0.27
C GLY A 53 -7.49 0.73 -1.48
N HIS A 54 -6.27 0.54 -1.95
CA HIS A 54 -5.73 1.19 -3.15
C HIS A 54 -5.52 0.16 -4.25
N GLY A 55 -5.86 0.54 -5.49
CA GLY A 55 -5.69 -0.34 -6.66
C GLY A 55 -4.23 -0.49 -7.10
N ALA A 56 -3.99 -1.40 -8.04
CA ALA A 56 -2.67 -1.73 -8.57
C ALA A 56 -1.91 -0.51 -9.12
N GLN A 57 -2.59 0.48 -9.67
CA GLN A 57 -1.96 1.71 -10.16
C GLN A 57 -1.24 2.47 -9.04
N THR A 58 -1.87 2.61 -7.87
CA THR A 58 -1.25 3.27 -6.71
C THR A 58 -0.04 2.49 -6.22
N TRP A 59 -0.15 1.16 -6.14
CA TRP A 59 0.96 0.31 -5.71
C TRP A 59 2.13 0.36 -6.69
N ARG A 60 1.88 0.34 -8.00
CA ARG A 60 2.93 0.55 -9.02
C ARG A 60 3.61 1.91 -8.86
N ALA A 61 2.86 2.98 -8.58
CA ALA A 61 3.44 4.29 -8.35
C ALA A 61 4.33 4.34 -7.08
N ILE A 62 3.92 3.65 -6.01
CA ILE A 62 4.72 3.53 -4.78
C ILE A 62 6.02 2.78 -5.07
N PHE A 63 5.97 1.62 -5.75
CA PHE A 63 7.17 0.84 -6.03
C PHE A 63 8.09 1.52 -7.04
N SER A 64 7.55 2.24 -8.02
CA SER A 64 8.36 3.08 -8.90
C SER A 64 9.11 4.17 -8.11
N ALA A 65 8.45 4.80 -7.14
CA ALA A 65 9.09 5.79 -6.29
C ALA A 65 10.17 5.17 -5.37
N LEU A 66 9.93 3.98 -4.80
CA LEU A 66 10.93 3.26 -4.03
C LEU A 66 12.16 2.90 -4.87
N GLN A 67 11.95 2.44 -6.10
CA GLN A 67 13.02 2.17 -7.05
C GLN A 67 13.83 3.44 -7.37
N GLN A 68 13.15 4.55 -7.66
CA GLN A 68 13.80 5.85 -7.90
C GLN A 68 14.55 6.37 -6.66
N ALA A 69 14.09 6.04 -5.46
CA ALA A 69 14.76 6.37 -4.21
C ALA A 69 15.97 5.48 -3.92
N GLY A 70 16.21 4.44 -4.72
CA GLY A 70 17.29 3.47 -4.52
C GLY A 70 17.03 2.50 -3.36
N TYR A 71 15.76 2.25 -3.02
CA TYR A 71 15.41 1.29 -1.98
C TYR A 71 15.57 -0.14 -2.51
N ASP A 72 16.41 -0.90 -1.85
CA ASP A 72 16.73 -2.31 -2.15
C ASP A 72 16.41 -3.27 -0.98
N GLY A 73 15.73 -2.76 0.04
CA GLY A 73 15.39 -3.50 1.25
C GLY A 73 14.17 -4.40 1.11
N VAL A 74 13.83 -5.05 2.22
CA VAL A 74 12.69 -5.96 2.31
C VAL A 74 11.37 -5.19 2.35
N ILE A 75 10.37 -5.71 1.64
CA ILE A 75 8.97 -5.29 1.75
C ILE A 75 8.23 -6.36 2.55
N SER A 76 7.78 -6.01 3.73
CA SER A 76 6.95 -6.89 4.57
C SER A 76 5.47 -6.58 4.39
N ILE A 77 4.64 -7.61 4.48
CA ILE A 77 3.18 -7.46 4.47
C ILE A 77 2.71 -7.30 5.92
N GLU A 78 1.99 -6.22 6.19
CA GLU A 78 1.27 -6.02 7.44
C GLU A 78 -0.22 -6.23 7.16
N HIS A 79 -0.77 -7.36 7.64
CA HIS A 79 -2.15 -7.73 7.39
C HIS A 79 -3.03 -7.42 8.58
N GLU A 80 -3.92 -6.46 8.39
CA GLU A 80 -5.07 -6.17 9.25
C GLU A 80 -6.27 -5.93 8.34
N ASP A 81 -7.23 -6.86 8.33
CA ASP A 81 -8.43 -6.74 7.51
C ASP A 81 -9.61 -7.41 8.23
N ALA A 82 -10.59 -6.61 8.63
CA ALA A 82 -11.79 -7.11 9.31
C ALA A 82 -12.74 -7.88 8.38
N LEU A 83 -12.56 -7.80 7.05
CA LEU A 83 -13.42 -8.40 6.04
C LEU A 83 -12.79 -9.63 5.36
N MET A 84 -11.55 -9.98 5.72
CA MET A 84 -10.83 -11.06 5.05
C MET A 84 -9.99 -11.86 6.05
N SER A 85 -9.97 -13.18 5.91
CA SER A 85 -9.13 -14.03 6.74
C SER A 85 -7.64 -13.77 6.50
N GLN A 86 -6.81 -14.02 7.50
CA GLN A 86 -5.35 -13.84 7.39
C GLN A 86 -4.76 -14.65 6.22
N LYS A 87 -5.18 -15.91 6.05
CA LYS A 87 -4.69 -16.77 4.97
C LYS A 87 -5.04 -16.19 3.60
N GLU A 88 -6.32 -15.91 3.36
CA GLU A 88 -6.79 -15.37 2.09
C GLU A 88 -6.17 -14.00 1.81
N GLY A 89 -6.12 -13.13 2.82
CA GLY A 89 -5.55 -11.80 2.69
C GLY A 89 -4.06 -11.85 2.35
N LEU A 90 -3.29 -12.70 3.00
CA LEU A 90 -1.86 -12.86 2.70
C LEU A 90 -1.64 -13.37 1.27
N GLU A 91 -2.39 -14.38 0.83
CA GLU A 91 -2.29 -14.92 -0.54
C GLU A 91 -2.63 -13.85 -1.60
N LYS A 92 -3.66 -13.05 -1.34
CA LYS A 92 -4.08 -11.96 -2.25
C LYS A 92 -3.07 -10.81 -2.26
N ALA A 93 -2.57 -10.40 -1.09
CA ALA A 93 -1.53 -9.39 -0.97
C ALA A 93 -0.27 -9.78 -1.75
N ILE A 94 0.19 -11.03 -1.62
CA ILE A 94 1.36 -11.53 -2.35
C ILE A 94 1.15 -11.43 -3.87
N ARG A 95 -0.04 -11.75 -4.38
CA ARG A 95 -0.33 -11.63 -5.82
C ARG A 95 -0.25 -10.18 -6.29
N VAL A 96 -0.86 -9.26 -5.55
CA VAL A 96 -0.82 -7.82 -5.89
C VAL A 96 0.61 -7.30 -5.85
N LEU A 97 1.37 -7.65 -4.83
CA LEU A 97 2.76 -7.22 -4.70
C LEU A 97 3.62 -7.76 -5.84
N ARG A 98 3.51 -9.06 -6.17
CA ARG A 98 4.24 -9.66 -7.29
C ARG A 98 3.92 -9.03 -8.64
N ASP A 99 2.67 -8.61 -8.86
CA ASP A 99 2.25 -7.93 -10.09
C ASP A 99 2.71 -6.47 -10.17
N THR A 100 2.93 -5.82 -9.03
CA THR A 100 3.17 -4.38 -8.97
C THR A 100 4.61 -3.99 -8.62
N MET A 101 5.37 -4.87 -7.98
CA MET A 101 6.78 -4.64 -7.63
C MET A 101 7.70 -4.73 -8.85
N ILE A 102 8.83 -4.04 -8.77
CA ILE A 102 9.92 -4.10 -9.74
C ILE A 102 11.01 -4.97 -9.12
N PHE A 103 11.39 -6.08 -9.79
CA PHE A 103 12.37 -7.05 -9.27
C PHE A 103 13.73 -6.93 -9.93
N ASP A 104 13.77 -6.53 -11.20
CA ASP A 104 15.00 -6.43 -11.94
C ASP A 104 15.63 -5.03 -11.82
N ALA A 105 16.94 -4.98 -11.78
CA ALA A 105 17.64 -3.71 -11.84
C ALA A 105 17.35 -2.99 -13.17
N PRO A 106 17.24 -1.65 -13.18
CA PRO A 106 17.07 -0.90 -14.40
C PRO A 106 18.25 -1.17 -15.36
N THR A 107 17.97 -1.18 -16.66
CA THR A 107 19.04 -1.23 -17.67
C THR A 107 19.93 -0.01 -17.52
N ALA A 108 21.25 -0.23 -17.38
CA ALA A 108 22.22 0.83 -17.10
C ALA A 108 22.33 1.85 -18.24
N ASP A 109 22.14 1.40 -19.49
CA ASP A 109 22.29 2.25 -20.67
C ASP A 109 20.94 2.59 -21.27
N VAL A 110 20.46 3.77 -20.93
CA VAL A 110 19.26 4.34 -21.53
C VAL A 110 19.68 5.16 -22.75
N TYR A 111 19.72 4.54 -23.92
CA TYR A 111 20.29 5.13 -25.14
C TYR A 111 19.51 6.37 -25.68
N TRP A 112 18.35 6.67 -25.14
CA TRP A 112 17.54 7.84 -25.49
C TRP A 112 17.65 9.00 -24.47
N ALA A 113 18.45 8.87 -23.43
CA ALA A 113 18.63 9.86 -22.37
C ALA A 113 19.93 10.66 -22.51
#